data_2d8afed3f6594fb931ef6e48ebe42e4a
#
_entry.id   2d8afed3f6594fb931ef6e48ebe42e4a
#
_cell.length_a   1.000
_cell.length_b   1.000
_cell.length_c   1.000
_cell.angle_alpha   90.00
_cell.angle_beta   90.00
_cell.angle_gamma   90.00
#
_symmetry.space_group_name_H-M   'P 1'
#
loop_
_entity.id
_entity.type
_entity.pdbx_description
1 polymer ?
#
loop_
_entity_poly.entity_id
_entity_poly.type
_entity_poly.pdbx_seq_one_letter_code
_entity_poly.pdbx_strand_id
1 'polypeptide(L)'
;MKDLAAQLGVSIATVSRALRNSHEVGEEMTKKVKDLAKELNYRPNPFAQSLRKEAPRVIGVIVPNLVTHYYAAVLDGIEDYATKHGYSVISANSHEDYEREVMALDNFLNMHVEGIIACLAQDTIDYSHFEQLHKMSIPLVFFARCCLEDKFSQVVGNGDVAAQEATQHLIDTGSKRIAFIGGPNHLDMVRRRKHGYLEALRDNHIPIDRNLVVCDKIDFDVARNATLKLLEGDNRPDAILAFNDIITYAAFDAIKAKGLRIPQDVAIIGFTDGDTAAFVTPRLTAIMDKAHEQGTKACELLMRSINGDEKIYKEVVPMILKIRESSEKQELL
;
A
#
# COMPACT_ATOMS: atom_id res chain seq x y z
N MET A 1 -8.39 -38.96 -1.44
CA MET A 1 -7.28 -39.94 -1.30
C MET A 1 -7.76 -41.34 -0.93
N LYS A 2 -8.66 -41.53 0.03
CA LYS A 2 -9.18 -42.89 0.38
C LYS A 2 -9.83 -43.57 -0.81
N ASP A 3 -10.65 -42.87 -1.55
CA ASP A 3 -11.37 -43.41 -2.71
C ASP A 3 -10.43 -43.76 -3.87
N LEU A 4 -9.40 -42.93 -4.12
CA LEU A 4 -8.33 -43.21 -5.10
C LEU A 4 -7.55 -44.48 -4.72
N ALA A 5 -7.21 -44.61 -3.44
CA ALA A 5 -6.48 -45.77 -2.92
C ALA A 5 -7.32 -47.05 -3.05
N ALA A 6 -8.63 -46.98 -2.72
CA ALA A 6 -9.56 -48.13 -2.81
C ALA A 6 -9.74 -48.55 -4.27
N GLN A 7 -9.95 -47.64 -5.22
CA GLN A 7 -10.16 -47.99 -6.65
C GLN A 7 -8.91 -48.54 -7.32
N LEU A 8 -7.72 -48.10 -6.91
CA LEU A 8 -6.46 -48.58 -7.46
C LEU A 8 -5.85 -49.78 -6.71
N GLY A 9 -6.47 -50.19 -5.60
CA GLY A 9 -5.98 -51.33 -4.78
C GLY A 9 -4.61 -51.02 -4.13
N VAL A 10 -4.31 -49.77 -3.83
CA VAL A 10 -3.01 -49.33 -3.25
C VAL A 10 -3.21 -48.61 -1.91
N SER A 11 -2.12 -48.41 -1.18
CA SER A 11 -2.16 -47.66 0.06
C SER A 11 -2.38 -46.16 -0.18
N ILE A 12 -2.96 -45.42 0.80
CA ILE A 12 -3.09 -43.98 0.77
C ILE A 12 -1.70 -43.36 0.64
N ALA A 13 -0.65 -43.93 1.23
CA ALA A 13 0.70 -43.51 1.14
C ALA A 13 1.23 -43.59 -0.30
N THR A 14 0.92 -44.67 -1.03
CA THR A 14 1.29 -44.82 -2.45
C THR A 14 0.60 -43.80 -3.32
N VAL A 15 -0.70 -43.54 -3.13
CA VAL A 15 -1.43 -42.45 -3.83
C VAL A 15 -0.80 -41.10 -3.55
N SER A 16 -0.49 -40.81 -2.29
CA SER A 16 0.14 -39.55 -1.90
C SER A 16 1.53 -39.34 -2.53
N ARG A 17 2.34 -40.38 -2.64
CA ARG A 17 3.67 -40.34 -3.29
C ARG A 17 3.55 -40.19 -4.81
N ALA A 18 2.63 -40.89 -5.42
CA ALA A 18 2.37 -40.82 -6.87
C ALA A 18 1.90 -39.42 -7.30
N LEU A 19 0.98 -38.80 -6.54
CA LEU A 19 0.52 -37.43 -6.82
C LEU A 19 1.63 -36.40 -6.75
N ARG A 20 2.73 -36.69 -6.02
CA ARG A 20 3.91 -35.80 -5.87
C ARG A 20 5.09 -36.17 -6.77
N ASN A 21 4.93 -37.13 -7.69
CA ASN A 21 6.03 -37.63 -8.54
C ASN A 21 7.22 -38.20 -7.75
N SER A 22 6.98 -38.80 -6.59
CA SER A 22 8.04 -39.43 -5.81
C SER A 22 8.65 -40.61 -6.58
N HIS A 23 10.00 -40.64 -6.61
CA HIS A 23 10.76 -41.72 -7.21
C HIS A 23 10.49 -43.10 -6.57
N GLU A 24 9.87 -43.12 -5.40
CA GLU A 24 9.47 -44.36 -4.70
C GLU A 24 8.24 -45.08 -5.34
N VAL A 25 7.58 -44.45 -6.31
CA VAL A 25 6.44 -45.03 -7.05
C VAL A 25 6.77 -45.04 -8.52
N GLY A 26 6.65 -46.22 -9.12
CA GLY A 26 6.93 -46.40 -10.56
C GLY A 26 6.04 -45.53 -11.45
N GLU A 27 6.57 -45.16 -12.62
CA GLU A 27 5.95 -44.21 -13.57
C GLU A 27 4.52 -44.68 -14.00
N GLU A 28 4.31 -45.97 -14.22
CA GLU A 28 3.02 -46.50 -14.63
C GLU A 28 1.95 -46.27 -13.55
N MET A 29 2.29 -46.54 -12.28
CA MET A 29 1.36 -46.33 -11.15
C MET A 29 1.14 -44.83 -10.92
N THR A 30 2.16 -44.01 -11.05
CA THR A 30 2.06 -42.54 -10.96
C THR A 30 1.08 -42.01 -12.00
N LYS A 31 1.16 -42.51 -13.23
CA LYS A 31 0.22 -42.14 -14.30
C LYS A 31 -1.20 -42.56 -13.97
N LYS A 32 -1.42 -43.80 -13.58
CA LYS A 32 -2.77 -44.33 -13.17
C LYS A 32 -3.40 -43.50 -12.06
N VAL A 33 -2.63 -43.15 -11.03
CA VAL A 33 -3.12 -42.32 -9.91
C VAL A 33 -3.51 -40.92 -10.39
N LYS A 34 -2.71 -40.30 -11.27
CA LYS A 34 -3.00 -38.94 -11.79
C LYS A 34 -4.22 -38.93 -12.71
N ASP A 35 -4.34 -39.93 -13.57
CA ASP A 35 -5.47 -40.05 -14.50
C ASP A 35 -6.77 -40.22 -13.71
N LEU A 36 -6.80 -41.12 -12.72
CA LEU A 36 -7.96 -41.32 -11.86
C LEU A 36 -8.26 -40.10 -10.98
N ALA A 37 -7.24 -39.41 -10.47
CA ALA A 37 -7.43 -38.16 -9.71
C ALA A 37 -8.07 -37.06 -10.58
N LYS A 38 -7.70 -36.97 -11.86
CA LYS A 38 -8.29 -36.06 -12.84
C LYS A 38 -9.74 -36.45 -13.15
N GLU A 39 -10.00 -37.72 -13.36
CA GLU A 39 -11.37 -38.27 -13.63
C GLU A 39 -12.32 -37.95 -12.49
N LEU A 40 -11.88 -38.16 -11.24
CA LEU A 40 -12.66 -37.91 -10.03
C LEU A 40 -12.63 -36.46 -9.55
N ASN A 41 -12.03 -35.50 -10.33
CA ASN A 41 -11.81 -34.11 -9.94
C ASN A 41 -11.18 -33.98 -8.54
N TYR A 42 -10.39 -34.97 -8.15
CA TYR A 42 -9.73 -34.97 -6.85
C TYR A 42 -8.60 -33.91 -6.82
N ARG A 43 -8.73 -32.95 -5.97
CA ARG A 43 -7.66 -31.99 -5.65
C ARG A 43 -7.09 -32.30 -4.27
N PRO A 44 -5.77 -32.52 -4.12
CA PRO A 44 -5.17 -32.66 -2.81
C PRO A 44 -5.52 -31.43 -1.96
N ASN A 45 -5.96 -31.65 -0.72
CA ASN A 45 -6.22 -30.54 0.19
C ASN A 45 -4.88 -29.91 0.62
N PRO A 46 -4.62 -28.63 0.30
CA PRO A 46 -3.37 -27.96 0.66
C PRO A 46 -3.11 -27.96 2.18
N PHE A 47 -4.16 -27.79 2.99
CA PHE A 47 -4.07 -27.85 4.45
C PHE A 47 -3.70 -29.23 4.99
N ALA A 48 -4.10 -30.32 4.32
CA ALA A 48 -3.68 -31.66 4.69
C ALA A 48 -2.25 -31.98 4.24
N GLN A 49 -1.69 -31.22 3.30
CA GLN A 49 -0.28 -31.31 2.88
C GLN A 49 0.64 -30.56 3.84
N SER A 50 0.23 -29.41 4.37
CA SER A 50 0.99 -28.62 5.35
C SER A 50 1.24 -29.34 6.68
N LEU A 51 0.34 -30.25 7.08
CA LEU A 51 0.55 -31.12 8.25
C LEU A 51 1.74 -32.09 8.09
N ARG A 52 2.39 -32.16 6.92
CA ARG A 52 3.49 -33.08 6.60
C ARG A 52 4.80 -32.43 6.15
N LYS A 53 5.17 -31.25 6.59
CA LYS A 53 6.47 -30.58 6.35
C LYS A 53 6.61 -29.69 5.12
N GLU A 54 5.59 -29.43 4.33
CA GLU A 54 5.65 -28.35 3.33
C GLU A 54 4.70 -27.24 3.82
N ALA A 55 5.25 -26.16 4.30
CA ALA A 55 4.47 -24.96 4.63
C ALA A 55 3.63 -24.51 3.40
N PRO A 56 2.46 -23.92 3.59
CA PRO A 56 1.48 -23.73 2.51
C PRO A 56 1.90 -22.69 1.44
N ARG A 57 3.14 -22.23 1.36
CA ARG A 57 3.62 -21.21 0.42
C ARG A 57 2.59 -20.10 0.15
N VAL A 58 2.04 -19.58 1.23
CA VAL A 58 1.04 -18.52 1.22
C VAL A 58 1.55 -17.36 2.05
N ILE A 59 1.41 -16.16 1.52
CA ILE A 59 1.66 -14.92 2.25
C ILE A 59 0.38 -14.13 2.44
N GLY A 60 0.26 -13.45 3.59
CA GLY A 60 -0.84 -12.54 3.90
C GLY A 60 -0.47 -11.10 3.56
N VAL A 61 -1.43 -10.33 3.05
CA VAL A 61 -1.25 -8.89 2.80
C VAL A 61 -2.39 -8.12 3.44
N ILE A 62 -2.08 -7.21 4.37
CA ILE A 62 -3.05 -6.31 5.00
C ILE A 62 -2.93 -4.94 4.34
N VAL A 63 -4.04 -4.44 3.78
CA VAL A 63 -4.15 -3.10 3.20
C VAL A 63 -5.27 -2.31 3.86
N PRO A 64 -5.12 -0.99 4.03
CA PRO A 64 -6.16 -0.18 4.65
C PRO A 64 -7.37 0.07 3.75
N ASN A 65 -7.19 0.00 2.42
CA ASN A 65 -8.25 0.30 1.46
C ASN A 65 -7.96 -0.37 0.11
N LEU A 66 -8.94 -1.09 -0.44
CA LEU A 66 -8.83 -1.74 -1.77
C LEU A 66 -9.38 -0.89 -2.92
N VAL A 67 -10.06 0.20 -2.62
CA VAL A 67 -10.72 1.05 -3.64
C VAL A 67 -9.74 2.06 -4.26
N THR A 68 -8.66 2.42 -3.55
CA THR A 68 -7.67 3.35 -4.08
C THR A 68 -6.70 2.64 -5.03
N HIS A 69 -6.35 3.31 -6.12
CA HIS A 69 -5.39 2.80 -7.11
C HIS A 69 -4.05 2.38 -6.49
N TYR A 70 -3.56 3.16 -5.51
CA TYR A 70 -2.28 2.90 -4.85
C TYR A 70 -2.19 1.48 -4.27
N TYR A 71 -3.16 1.08 -3.42
CA TYR A 71 -3.10 -0.25 -2.79
C TYR A 71 -3.35 -1.39 -3.78
N ALA A 72 -4.17 -1.17 -4.81
CA ALA A 72 -4.36 -2.14 -5.88
C ALA A 72 -3.06 -2.37 -6.66
N ALA A 73 -2.33 -1.32 -7.00
CA ALA A 73 -1.04 -1.42 -7.69
C ALA A 73 0.07 -2.02 -6.82
N VAL A 74 0.06 -1.77 -5.49
CA VAL A 74 0.97 -2.46 -4.55
C VAL A 74 0.68 -3.95 -4.52
N LEU A 75 -0.59 -4.35 -4.43
CA LEU A 75 -0.99 -5.76 -4.45
C LEU A 75 -0.57 -6.45 -5.75
N ASP A 76 -0.76 -5.80 -6.90
CA ASP A 76 -0.33 -6.29 -8.20
C ASP A 76 1.18 -6.58 -8.21
N GLY A 77 2.00 -5.65 -7.72
CA GLY A 77 3.45 -5.85 -7.57
C GLY A 77 3.84 -6.99 -6.62
N ILE A 78 3.09 -7.17 -5.53
CA ILE A 78 3.28 -8.29 -4.58
C ILE A 78 2.93 -9.61 -5.25
N GLU A 79 1.76 -9.70 -5.92
CA GLU A 79 1.27 -10.91 -6.58
C GLU A 79 2.20 -11.34 -7.72
N ASP A 80 2.67 -10.39 -8.52
CA ASP A 80 3.63 -10.61 -9.60
C ASP A 80 4.92 -11.25 -9.09
N TYR A 81 5.48 -10.74 -8.00
CA TYR A 81 6.70 -11.27 -7.42
C TYR A 81 6.47 -12.62 -6.72
N ALA A 82 5.43 -12.73 -5.91
CA ALA A 82 5.07 -13.94 -5.17
C ALA A 82 4.82 -15.13 -6.11
N THR A 83 4.03 -14.93 -7.16
CA THR A 83 3.68 -15.98 -8.14
C THR A 83 4.92 -16.52 -8.86
N LYS A 84 5.87 -15.65 -9.25
CA LYS A 84 7.15 -16.06 -9.87
C LYS A 84 7.99 -16.95 -8.93
N HIS A 85 7.79 -16.83 -7.62
CA HIS A 85 8.50 -17.63 -6.61
C HIS A 85 7.66 -18.80 -6.07
N GLY A 86 6.49 -19.07 -6.65
CA GLY A 86 5.62 -20.21 -6.31
C GLY A 86 4.80 -19.98 -5.04
N TYR A 87 4.55 -18.72 -4.66
CA TYR A 87 3.69 -18.34 -3.54
C TYR A 87 2.32 -17.88 -4.02
N SER A 88 1.31 -18.13 -3.19
CA SER A 88 -0.02 -17.52 -3.33
C SER A 88 -0.19 -16.37 -2.37
N VAL A 89 -0.97 -15.36 -2.74
CA VAL A 89 -1.26 -14.19 -1.93
C VAL A 89 -2.71 -14.23 -1.44
N ILE A 90 -2.91 -13.96 -0.17
CA ILE A 90 -4.24 -13.71 0.42
C ILE A 90 -4.23 -12.29 0.96
N SER A 91 -5.16 -11.45 0.51
CA SER A 91 -5.28 -10.07 0.98
C SER A 91 -6.45 -9.89 1.94
N ALA A 92 -6.28 -8.99 2.90
CA ALA A 92 -7.31 -8.52 3.82
C ALA A 92 -7.37 -6.99 3.80
N ASN A 93 -8.60 -6.45 3.87
CA ASN A 93 -8.83 -5.01 3.94
C ASN A 93 -9.22 -4.63 5.37
N SER A 94 -8.40 -3.81 6.04
CA SER A 94 -8.72 -3.31 7.38
C SER A 94 -9.73 -2.17 7.39
N HIS A 95 -10.07 -1.58 6.22
CA HIS A 95 -10.98 -0.44 6.12
C HIS A 95 -10.60 0.75 7.03
N GLU A 96 -9.28 0.98 7.21
CA GLU A 96 -8.73 2.03 8.07
C GLU A 96 -9.08 1.87 9.57
N ASP A 97 -9.47 0.66 10.00
CA ASP A 97 -9.97 0.33 11.33
C ASP A 97 -9.01 -0.62 12.05
N TYR A 98 -8.64 -0.28 13.27
CA TYR A 98 -7.69 -1.03 14.11
C TYR A 98 -8.17 -2.45 14.41
N GLU A 99 -9.43 -2.62 14.82
CA GLU A 99 -9.97 -3.93 15.20
C GLU A 99 -10.00 -4.91 14.01
N ARG A 100 -10.30 -4.39 12.81
CA ARG A 100 -10.24 -5.18 11.58
C ARG A 100 -8.82 -5.53 11.17
N GLU A 101 -7.85 -4.64 11.43
CA GLU A 101 -6.43 -4.92 11.21
C GLU A 101 -5.96 -6.08 12.11
N VAL A 102 -6.30 -6.04 13.40
CA VAL A 102 -6.03 -7.13 14.36
C VAL A 102 -6.69 -8.43 13.90
N MET A 103 -7.98 -8.38 13.55
CA MET A 103 -8.73 -9.57 13.08
C MET A 103 -8.10 -10.16 11.81
N ALA A 104 -7.66 -9.34 10.87
CA ALA A 104 -6.99 -9.80 9.65
C ALA A 104 -5.68 -10.53 9.99
N LEU A 105 -4.92 -10.00 10.92
CA LEU A 105 -3.69 -10.62 11.40
C LEU A 105 -3.97 -11.98 12.04
N ASP A 106 -4.93 -12.07 12.97
CA ASP A 106 -5.31 -13.32 13.62
C ASP A 106 -5.77 -14.37 12.61
N ASN A 107 -6.53 -13.97 11.60
CA ASN A 107 -6.94 -14.88 10.52
C ASN A 107 -5.74 -15.43 9.75
N PHE A 108 -4.74 -14.61 9.43
CA PHE A 108 -3.52 -15.06 8.75
C PHE A 108 -2.70 -16.02 9.61
N LEU A 109 -2.61 -15.76 10.92
CA LEU A 109 -1.95 -16.66 11.88
C LEU A 109 -2.66 -18.03 11.92
N ASN A 110 -3.98 -18.03 11.97
CA ASN A 110 -4.79 -19.27 11.94
C ASN A 110 -4.66 -20.03 10.60
N MET A 111 -4.43 -19.34 9.50
CA MET A 111 -4.17 -19.93 8.18
C MET A 111 -2.71 -20.40 8.02
N HIS A 112 -1.84 -20.14 8.98
CA HIS A 112 -0.42 -20.48 8.95
C HIS A 112 0.30 -19.93 7.72
N VAL A 113 0.06 -18.66 7.37
CA VAL A 113 0.82 -18.00 6.31
C VAL A 113 2.31 -17.95 6.67
N GLU A 114 3.19 -18.05 5.68
CA GLU A 114 4.65 -18.07 5.91
C GLU A 114 5.22 -16.70 6.23
N GLY A 115 4.50 -15.64 5.92
CA GLY A 115 4.88 -14.27 6.22
C GLY A 115 3.79 -13.29 5.85
N ILE A 116 3.95 -12.05 6.29
CA ILE A 116 2.92 -11.00 6.17
C ILE A 116 3.54 -9.74 5.61
N ILE A 117 2.82 -9.05 4.73
CA ILE A 117 3.09 -7.68 4.30
C ILE A 117 1.95 -6.81 4.81
N ALA A 118 2.24 -5.69 5.47
CA ALA A 118 1.20 -4.86 6.07
C ALA A 118 1.42 -3.37 5.83
N CYS A 119 0.30 -2.66 5.65
CA CYS A 119 0.22 -1.20 5.74
C CYS A 119 -0.75 -0.86 6.87
N LEU A 120 -0.34 -0.01 7.80
CA LEU A 120 -1.14 0.36 8.97
C LEU A 120 -2.46 1.03 8.60
N ALA A 121 -3.53 0.69 9.30
CA ALA A 121 -4.75 1.47 9.30
C ALA A 121 -4.49 2.88 9.88
N GLN A 122 -5.28 3.87 9.48
CA GLN A 122 -5.10 5.23 9.99
C GLN A 122 -5.39 5.36 11.49
N ASP A 123 -6.25 4.50 12.03
CA ASP A 123 -6.65 4.53 13.44
C ASP A 123 -5.68 3.73 14.34
N THR A 124 -4.69 3.04 13.76
CA THR A 124 -3.72 2.23 14.50
C THR A 124 -2.71 3.10 15.24
N ILE A 125 -2.78 3.09 16.57
CA ILE A 125 -1.84 3.76 17.49
C ILE A 125 -1.17 2.78 18.46
N ASP A 126 -1.76 1.60 18.68
CA ASP A 126 -1.19 0.49 19.42
C ASP A 126 -0.65 -0.55 18.43
N TYR A 127 0.60 -0.95 18.59
CA TYR A 127 1.30 -1.89 17.72
C TYR A 127 1.51 -3.26 18.35
N SER A 128 0.87 -3.55 19.47
CA SER A 128 1.07 -4.78 20.25
C SER A 128 0.78 -6.05 19.45
N HIS A 129 -0.21 -6.03 18.56
CA HIS A 129 -0.54 -7.15 17.66
C HIS A 129 0.59 -7.45 16.66
N PHE A 130 1.31 -6.45 16.14
CA PHE A 130 2.50 -6.67 15.32
C PHE A 130 3.73 -7.08 16.16
N GLU A 131 3.87 -6.56 17.38
CA GLU A 131 4.95 -7.00 18.28
C GLU A 131 4.91 -8.50 18.61
N GLN A 132 3.71 -9.08 18.63
CA GLN A 132 3.54 -10.52 18.83
C GLN A 132 4.21 -11.32 17.70
N LEU A 133 4.13 -10.86 16.44
CA LEU A 133 4.79 -11.53 15.31
C LEU A 133 6.30 -11.62 15.50
N HIS A 134 6.93 -10.55 16.00
CA HIS A 134 8.36 -10.55 16.30
C HIS A 134 8.70 -11.61 17.35
N LYS A 135 7.91 -11.73 18.43
CA LYS A 135 8.08 -12.75 19.47
C LYS A 135 7.86 -14.17 18.94
N MET A 136 7.00 -14.34 17.94
CA MET A 136 6.70 -15.62 17.29
C MET A 136 7.65 -15.94 16.13
N SER A 137 8.61 -15.06 15.82
CA SER A 137 9.52 -15.16 14.67
C SER A 137 8.79 -15.31 13.32
N ILE A 138 7.64 -14.66 13.18
CA ILE A 138 6.88 -14.63 11.93
C ILE A 138 7.38 -13.46 11.08
N PRO A 139 7.84 -13.70 9.83
CA PRO A 139 8.29 -12.67 8.93
C PRO A 139 7.22 -11.62 8.65
N LEU A 140 7.56 -10.33 8.83
CA LEU A 140 6.68 -9.20 8.52
C LEU A 140 7.48 -8.11 7.81
N VAL A 141 6.90 -7.52 6.79
CA VAL A 141 7.42 -6.33 6.10
C VAL A 141 6.30 -5.28 6.05
N PHE A 142 6.63 -4.07 6.48
CA PHE A 142 5.72 -2.94 6.30
C PHE A 142 5.95 -2.21 4.99
N PHE A 143 4.90 -1.61 4.45
CA PHE A 143 5.01 -0.67 3.34
C PHE A 143 4.19 0.59 3.61
N ALA A 144 4.60 1.69 3.01
CA ALA A 144 3.94 3.00 3.10
C ALA A 144 3.79 3.53 4.53
N ARG A 145 2.86 3.01 5.31
CA ARG A 145 2.64 3.35 6.72
C ARG A 145 3.24 2.25 7.58
N CYS A 146 4.29 2.60 8.30
CA CYS A 146 5.15 1.66 9.00
C CYS A 146 5.19 1.96 10.50
N CYS A 147 5.54 0.95 11.28
CA CYS A 147 5.88 1.07 12.70
C CYS A 147 7.01 0.11 13.05
N LEU A 148 7.51 0.16 14.30
CA LEU A 148 8.49 -0.79 14.83
C LEU A 148 9.71 -0.95 13.89
N GLU A 149 10.31 0.18 13.49
CA GLU A 149 11.42 0.26 12.51
C GLU A 149 12.67 -0.52 12.92
N ASP A 150 12.82 -0.78 14.21
CA ASP A 150 13.90 -1.58 14.81
C ASP A 150 13.65 -3.08 14.78
N LYS A 151 12.42 -3.52 14.45
CA LYS A 151 11.98 -4.92 14.50
C LYS A 151 11.64 -5.51 13.13
N PHE A 152 11.21 -4.69 12.18
CA PHE A 152 10.69 -5.15 10.89
C PHE A 152 11.21 -4.34 9.73
N SER A 153 11.45 -5.00 8.61
CA SER A 153 11.82 -4.37 7.35
C SER A 153 10.69 -3.51 6.79
N GLN A 154 11.04 -2.46 6.06
CA GLN A 154 10.11 -1.46 5.57
C GLN A 154 10.41 -1.05 4.13
N VAL A 155 9.36 -0.80 3.37
CA VAL A 155 9.42 -0.17 2.04
C VAL A 155 8.63 1.14 2.08
N VAL A 156 9.29 2.25 1.89
CA VAL A 156 8.69 3.59 1.99
C VAL A 156 9.05 4.46 0.77
N GLY A 157 8.29 5.50 0.54
CA GLY A 157 8.68 6.54 -0.41
C GLY A 157 9.49 7.66 0.26
N ASN A 158 10.19 8.48 -0.54
CA ASN A 158 10.87 9.69 -0.11
C ASN A 158 9.91 10.88 -0.01
N GLY A 159 8.84 10.73 0.76
CA GLY A 159 7.73 11.68 0.82
C GLY A 159 8.09 13.09 1.30
N ASP A 160 9.12 13.24 2.11
CA ASP A 160 9.69 14.52 2.54
C ASP A 160 10.31 15.29 1.36
N VAL A 161 11.20 14.65 0.61
CA VAL A 161 11.85 15.24 -0.57
C VAL A 161 10.81 15.58 -1.63
N ALA A 162 9.90 14.65 -1.92
CA ALA A 162 8.86 14.86 -2.94
C ALA A 162 7.87 15.99 -2.56
N ALA A 163 7.53 16.15 -1.28
CA ALA A 163 6.70 17.25 -0.80
C ALA A 163 7.45 18.59 -0.87
N GLN A 164 8.76 18.61 -0.58
CA GLN A 164 9.59 19.78 -0.71
C GLN A 164 9.68 20.24 -2.18
N GLU A 165 9.96 19.32 -3.10
CA GLU A 165 10.00 19.60 -4.54
C GLU A 165 8.66 20.12 -5.08
N ALA A 166 7.54 19.50 -4.68
CA ALA A 166 6.22 19.94 -5.10
C ALA A 166 5.84 21.32 -4.55
N THR A 167 6.19 21.59 -3.29
CA THR A 167 5.97 22.91 -2.69
C THR A 167 6.85 23.97 -3.34
N GLN A 168 8.10 23.64 -3.63
CA GLN A 168 9.01 24.52 -4.37
C GLN A 168 8.44 24.87 -5.75
N HIS A 169 7.92 23.87 -6.49
CA HIS A 169 7.26 24.11 -7.77
C HIS A 169 6.07 25.08 -7.65
N LEU A 170 5.23 24.93 -6.61
CA LEU A 170 4.13 25.88 -6.37
C LEU A 170 4.65 27.31 -6.11
N ILE A 171 5.75 27.46 -5.38
CA ILE A 171 6.39 28.75 -5.12
C ILE A 171 6.94 29.34 -6.41
N ASP A 172 7.65 28.55 -7.20
CA ASP A 172 8.27 28.97 -8.46
C ASP A 172 7.23 29.41 -9.51
N THR A 173 6.03 28.81 -9.45
CA THR A 173 4.86 29.20 -10.29
C THR A 173 4.05 30.35 -9.69
N GLY A 174 4.58 31.05 -8.67
CA GLY A 174 4.06 32.30 -8.14
C GLY A 174 3.06 32.16 -6.99
N SER A 175 2.87 30.97 -6.41
CA SER A 175 2.03 30.80 -5.23
C SER A 175 2.70 31.35 -3.98
N LYS A 176 1.92 32.05 -3.13
CA LYS A 176 2.41 32.72 -1.92
C LYS A 176 1.77 32.22 -0.63
N ARG A 177 0.56 31.69 -0.72
CA ARG A 177 -0.21 31.16 0.41
C ARG A 177 -0.59 29.71 0.12
N ILE A 178 0.33 28.80 0.42
CA ILE A 178 0.18 27.38 0.11
C ILE A 178 -0.41 26.69 1.33
N ALA A 179 -1.50 25.94 1.17
CA ALA A 179 -2.04 25.09 2.22
C ALA A 179 -1.54 23.65 2.07
N PHE A 180 -1.35 22.98 3.21
CA PHE A 180 -1.14 21.53 3.28
C PHE A 180 -2.37 20.87 3.90
N ILE A 181 -2.95 19.91 3.19
CA ILE A 181 -4.08 19.11 3.70
C ILE A 181 -3.61 17.66 3.82
N GLY A 182 -3.48 17.20 5.06
CA GLY A 182 -2.92 15.90 5.43
C GLY A 182 -3.87 15.02 6.24
N GLY A 183 -3.44 13.79 6.44
CA GLY A 183 -4.06 12.82 7.33
C GLY A 183 -3.65 12.99 8.81
N PRO A 184 -3.97 12.00 9.68
CA PRO A 184 -3.64 12.02 11.10
C PRO A 184 -2.15 12.17 11.37
N ASN A 185 -1.78 13.09 12.28
CA ASN A 185 -0.37 13.43 12.57
C ASN A 185 0.45 12.30 13.21
N HIS A 186 -0.15 11.26 13.76
CA HIS A 186 0.57 10.11 14.31
C HIS A 186 1.19 9.23 13.21
N LEU A 187 0.68 9.27 11.98
CA LEU A 187 1.23 8.54 10.84
C LEU A 187 2.57 9.17 10.39
N ASP A 188 3.63 8.37 10.33
CA ASP A 188 4.96 8.84 9.92
C ASP A 188 4.96 9.45 8.52
N MET A 189 4.27 8.82 7.58
CA MET A 189 4.11 9.32 6.22
C MET A 189 3.52 10.75 6.18
N VAL A 190 2.54 11.07 7.04
CA VAL A 190 1.95 12.42 7.13
C VAL A 190 2.99 13.41 7.65
N ARG A 191 3.72 13.02 8.72
CA ARG A 191 4.78 13.88 9.29
C ARG A 191 5.87 14.19 8.28
N ARG A 192 6.33 13.20 7.50
CA ARG A 192 7.36 13.36 6.47
C ARG A 192 6.90 14.31 5.36
N ARG A 193 5.72 14.08 4.78
CA ARG A 193 5.18 14.96 3.71
C ARG A 193 4.96 16.38 4.22
N LYS A 194 4.43 16.54 5.44
CA LYS A 194 4.30 17.85 6.09
C LYS A 194 5.66 18.52 6.35
N HIS A 195 6.66 17.75 6.76
CA HIS A 195 8.01 18.25 6.97
C HIS A 195 8.59 18.85 5.68
N GLY A 196 8.54 18.12 4.57
CA GLY A 196 9.02 18.61 3.27
C GLY A 196 8.30 19.90 2.82
N TYR A 197 6.98 19.96 2.99
CA TYR A 197 6.21 21.19 2.74
C TYR A 197 6.72 22.36 3.60
N LEU A 198 6.93 22.17 4.91
CA LEU A 198 7.40 23.21 5.81
C LEU A 198 8.84 23.64 5.50
N GLU A 199 9.73 22.71 5.11
CA GLU A 199 11.10 23.04 4.73
C GLU A 199 11.13 23.92 3.46
N ALA A 200 10.33 23.60 2.43
CA ALA A 200 10.26 24.43 1.24
C ALA A 200 9.80 25.88 1.55
N LEU A 201 8.82 26.05 2.46
CA LEU A 201 8.41 27.39 2.90
C LEU A 201 9.55 28.14 3.63
N ARG A 202 10.30 27.43 4.51
CA ARG A 202 11.43 28.02 5.24
C ARG A 202 12.56 28.46 4.30
N ASP A 203 12.93 27.57 3.36
CA ASP A 203 13.99 27.83 2.38
C ASP A 203 13.70 29.07 1.52
N ASN A 204 12.41 29.33 1.28
CA ASN A 204 11.94 30.50 0.52
C ASN A 204 11.51 31.69 1.40
N HIS A 205 11.79 31.66 2.71
CA HIS A 205 11.44 32.73 3.66
C HIS A 205 9.94 33.07 3.68
N ILE A 206 9.06 32.10 3.37
CA ILE A 206 7.60 32.27 3.43
C ILE A 206 7.14 31.99 4.87
N PRO A 207 6.43 32.92 5.52
CA PRO A 207 5.93 32.70 6.87
C PRO A 207 4.97 31.49 6.97
N ILE A 208 5.21 30.63 7.95
CA ILE A 208 4.36 29.47 8.19
C ILE A 208 3.07 29.94 8.89
N ASP A 209 1.95 29.88 8.20
CA ASP A 209 0.62 30.09 8.76
C ASP A 209 0.03 28.73 9.18
N ARG A 210 -0.11 28.52 10.50
CA ARG A 210 -0.64 27.25 11.06
C ARG A 210 -2.08 26.98 10.63
N ASN A 211 -2.86 28.00 10.26
CA ASN A 211 -4.21 27.84 9.77
C ASN A 211 -4.27 27.20 8.36
N LEU A 212 -3.16 27.25 7.62
CA LEU A 212 -3.03 26.59 6.32
C LEU A 212 -2.55 25.14 6.41
N VAL A 213 -2.31 24.62 7.62
CA VAL A 213 -1.87 23.23 7.84
C VAL A 213 -3.01 22.45 8.50
N VAL A 214 -3.79 21.74 7.70
CA VAL A 214 -4.89 20.93 8.17
C VAL A 214 -4.48 19.46 8.16
N CYS A 215 -4.59 18.78 9.31
CA CYS A 215 -4.30 17.37 9.44
C CYS A 215 -5.45 16.71 10.21
N ASP A 216 -6.24 15.90 9.49
CA ASP A 216 -7.44 15.26 10.01
C ASP A 216 -7.57 13.84 9.43
N LYS A 217 -8.70 13.18 9.65
CA LYS A 217 -9.03 11.88 9.07
C LYS A 217 -8.83 11.85 7.56
N ILE A 218 -8.34 10.72 7.04
CA ILE A 218 -8.29 10.47 5.60
C ILE A 218 -9.68 10.03 5.16
N ASP A 219 -10.50 11.02 4.89
CA ASP A 219 -11.90 10.88 4.47
C ASP A 219 -12.26 11.98 3.49
N PHE A 220 -13.05 11.64 2.47
CA PHE A 220 -13.40 12.57 1.39
C PHE A 220 -14.20 13.78 1.90
N ASP A 221 -15.24 13.54 2.69
CA ASP A 221 -16.12 14.61 3.16
C ASP A 221 -15.43 15.50 4.20
N VAL A 222 -14.61 14.92 5.07
CA VAL A 222 -13.78 15.66 6.03
C VAL A 222 -12.81 16.58 5.29
N ALA A 223 -12.06 16.07 4.33
CA ALA A 223 -11.09 16.84 3.55
C ALA A 223 -11.77 17.91 2.69
N ARG A 224 -12.90 17.58 2.06
CA ARG A 224 -13.71 18.53 1.28
C ARG A 224 -14.20 19.69 2.13
N ASN A 225 -14.79 19.40 3.30
CA ASN A 225 -15.30 20.42 4.21
C ASN A 225 -14.18 21.30 4.78
N ALA A 226 -13.04 20.71 5.12
CA ALA A 226 -11.85 21.45 5.54
C ALA A 226 -11.35 22.39 4.43
N THR A 227 -11.31 21.91 3.19
CA THR A 227 -10.93 22.71 2.02
C THR A 227 -11.91 23.85 1.78
N LEU A 228 -13.21 23.59 1.84
CA LEU A 228 -14.23 24.65 1.70
C LEU A 228 -14.06 25.78 2.71
N LYS A 229 -13.74 25.45 3.97
CA LYS A 229 -13.42 26.42 5.02
C LYS A 229 -12.15 27.22 4.73
N LEU A 230 -11.09 26.56 4.26
CA LEU A 230 -9.84 27.22 3.87
C LEU A 230 -10.03 28.23 2.73
N LEU A 231 -10.99 27.95 1.84
CA LEU A 231 -11.30 28.79 0.70
C LEU A 231 -12.28 29.95 1.01
N GLU A 232 -12.68 30.13 2.28
CA GLU A 232 -13.54 31.22 2.70
C GLU A 232 -12.73 32.50 3.01
N GLY A 233 -13.32 33.65 2.65
CA GLY A 233 -12.74 34.97 2.92
C GLY A 233 -11.58 35.36 2.00
N ASP A 234 -11.01 36.53 2.29
CA ASP A 234 -9.99 37.16 1.45
C ASP A 234 -8.58 36.60 1.64
N ASN A 235 -8.37 35.88 2.75
CA ASN A 235 -7.08 35.29 3.12
C ASN A 235 -6.97 33.80 2.72
N ARG A 236 -7.71 33.37 1.70
CA ARG A 236 -7.67 31.99 1.22
C ARG A 236 -6.29 31.60 0.67
N PRO A 237 -5.95 30.31 0.69
CA PRO A 237 -4.74 29.83 -0.01
C PRO A 237 -4.87 30.02 -1.52
N ASP A 238 -3.76 30.28 -2.19
CA ASP A 238 -3.64 30.33 -3.65
C ASP A 238 -3.04 29.04 -4.24
N ALA A 239 -2.65 28.10 -3.36
CA ALA A 239 -2.27 26.74 -3.74
C ALA A 239 -2.52 25.73 -2.61
N ILE A 240 -2.68 24.46 -2.96
CA ILE A 240 -2.89 23.34 -2.05
C ILE A 240 -1.93 22.21 -2.40
N LEU A 241 -1.20 21.69 -1.41
CA LEU A 241 -0.53 20.40 -1.45
C LEU A 241 -1.37 19.39 -0.68
N ALA A 242 -1.90 18.38 -1.37
CA ALA A 242 -2.78 17.37 -0.81
C ALA A 242 -2.06 16.04 -0.58
N PHE A 243 -2.30 15.42 0.58
CA PHE A 243 -1.54 14.29 1.10
C PHE A 243 -1.68 12.98 0.32
N ASN A 244 -2.86 12.65 -0.21
CA ASN A 244 -3.13 11.40 -0.92
C ASN A 244 -4.28 11.56 -1.92
N ASP A 245 -4.64 10.48 -2.65
CA ASP A 245 -5.73 10.47 -3.63
C ASP A 245 -7.03 11.04 -3.09
N ILE A 246 -7.51 10.52 -1.96
CA ILE A 246 -8.82 10.89 -1.37
C ILE A 246 -8.85 12.39 -1.07
N ILE A 247 -7.81 12.90 -0.40
CA ILE A 247 -7.71 14.31 -0.04
C ILE A 247 -7.51 15.19 -1.27
N THR A 248 -6.76 14.70 -2.28
CA THR A 248 -6.54 15.45 -3.53
C THR A 248 -7.84 15.68 -4.28
N TYR A 249 -8.63 14.61 -4.49
CA TYR A 249 -9.90 14.75 -5.20
C TYR A 249 -10.95 15.51 -4.39
N ALA A 250 -10.95 15.39 -3.07
CA ALA A 250 -11.80 16.18 -2.19
C ALA A 250 -11.49 17.68 -2.26
N ALA A 251 -10.21 18.04 -2.25
CA ALA A 251 -9.78 19.44 -2.41
C ALA A 251 -10.09 19.97 -3.81
N PHE A 252 -9.86 19.17 -4.84
CA PHE A 252 -10.18 19.54 -6.23
C PHE A 252 -11.68 19.81 -6.41
N ASP A 253 -12.55 18.94 -5.86
CA ASP A 253 -14.00 19.14 -5.88
C ASP A 253 -14.41 20.41 -5.11
N ALA A 254 -13.84 20.65 -3.93
CA ALA A 254 -14.12 21.83 -3.13
C ALA A 254 -13.75 23.14 -3.86
N ILE A 255 -12.60 23.20 -4.55
CA ILE A 255 -12.18 24.36 -5.35
C ILE A 255 -13.22 24.63 -6.45
N LYS A 256 -13.62 23.58 -7.17
CA LYS A 256 -14.63 23.70 -8.24
C LYS A 256 -16.01 24.08 -7.70
N ALA A 257 -16.42 23.55 -6.56
CA ALA A 257 -17.69 23.88 -5.91
C ALA A 257 -17.79 25.36 -5.50
N LYS A 258 -16.64 26.00 -5.17
CA LYS A 258 -16.54 27.46 -4.92
C LYS A 258 -16.49 28.28 -6.20
N GLY A 259 -16.52 27.67 -7.38
CA GLY A 259 -16.41 28.37 -8.67
C GLY A 259 -15.02 28.94 -8.94
N LEU A 260 -13.99 28.46 -8.24
CA LEU A 260 -12.61 28.92 -8.40
C LEU A 260 -11.92 28.19 -9.55
N ARG A 261 -11.08 28.88 -10.29
CA ARG A 261 -10.32 28.35 -11.42
C ARG A 261 -9.05 27.66 -10.94
N ILE A 262 -8.79 26.48 -11.48
CA ILE A 262 -7.52 25.77 -11.27
C ILE A 262 -6.70 25.90 -12.56
N PRO A 263 -5.47 26.34 -12.53
CA PRO A 263 -4.66 26.78 -11.37
C PRO A 263 -4.74 28.28 -11.07
N GLN A 264 -5.50 29.09 -11.83
CA GLN A 264 -5.40 30.55 -11.80
C GLN A 264 -5.73 31.14 -10.43
N ASP A 265 -6.81 30.68 -9.80
CA ASP A 265 -7.24 31.16 -8.49
C ASP A 265 -6.65 30.32 -7.36
N VAL A 266 -6.57 28.97 -7.55
CA VAL A 266 -5.96 28.02 -6.62
C VAL A 266 -5.27 26.91 -7.39
N ALA A 267 -3.95 26.80 -7.29
CA ALA A 267 -3.19 25.68 -7.82
C ALA A 267 -3.33 24.45 -6.90
N ILE A 268 -3.22 23.24 -7.44
CA ILE A 268 -3.27 22.02 -6.63
C ILE A 268 -2.26 20.98 -7.12
N ILE A 269 -1.55 20.40 -6.16
CA ILE A 269 -0.71 19.20 -6.34
C ILE A 269 -1.15 18.15 -5.34
N GLY A 270 -1.22 16.90 -5.77
CA GLY A 270 -1.56 15.79 -4.89
C GLY A 270 -0.60 14.60 -5.00
N PHE A 271 -0.47 13.87 -3.91
CA PHE A 271 0.13 12.55 -3.94
C PHE A 271 -0.91 11.56 -4.50
N THR A 272 -0.75 11.20 -5.76
CA THR A 272 -1.70 10.31 -6.46
C THR A 272 -0.98 9.52 -7.55
N ASP A 273 -1.16 8.21 -7.56
CA ASP A 273 -0.48 7.29 -8.47
C ASP A 273 -1.36 6.84 -9.64
N GLY A 274 -2.64 7.19 -9.60
CA GLY A 274 -3.64 6.74 -10.58
C GLY A 274 -3.67 7.56 -11.86
N ASP A 275 -4.07 6.90 -12.95
CA ASP A 275 -4.34 7.54 -14.24
C ASP A 275 -5.42 8.63 -14.17
N THR A 276 -6.30 8.57 -13.17
CA THR A 276 -7.37 9.55 -12.92
C THR A 276 -6.83 10.98 -12.89
N ALA A 277 -5.63 11.19 -12.34
CA ALA A 277 -4.98 12.50 -12.32
C ALA A 277 -4.75 13.08 -13.72
N ALA A 278 -4.61 12.24 -14.74
CA ALA A 278 -4.44 12.65 -16.13
C ALA A 278 -5.77 12.85 -16.88
N PHE A 279 -6.88 12.36 -16.34
CA PHE A 279 -8.19 12.40 -17.01
C PHE A 279 -9.15 13.47 -16.49
N VAL A 280 -8.84 14.08 -15.33
CA VAL A 280 -9.62 15.23 -14.82
C VAL A 280 -9.24 16.52 -15.56
N THR A 281 -10.13 17.51 -15.53
CA THR A 281 -9.91 18.82 -16.16
C THR A 281 -9.98 19.94 -15.13
N PRO A 282 -8.87 20.73 -14.97
CA PRO A 282 -7.54 20.56 -15.58
C PRO A 282 -6.83 19.29 -15.10
N ARG A 283 -5.87 18.77 -15.89
CA ARG A 283 -5.08 17.59 -15.51
C ARG A 283 -4.25 17.86 -14.27
N LEU A 284 -4.31 16.96 -13.29
CA LEU A 284 -3.66 17.14 -12.00
C LEU A 284 -2.14 16.92 -12.06
N THR A 285 -1.38 17.87 -11.56
CA THR A 285 0.02 17.69 -11.17
C THR A 285 0.07 16.70 -10.01
N ALA A 286 0.85 15.65 -10.15
CA ALA A 286 0.83 14.50 -9.26
C ALA A 286 2.23 14.12 -8.80
N ILE A 287 2.35 13.75 -7.53
CA ILE A 287 3.50 13.04 -6.99
C ILE A 287 3.15 11.55 -7.02
N MET A 288 3.88 10.80 -7.82
CA MET A 288 3.63 9.37 -8.07
C MET A 288 4.51 8.51 -7.16
N ASP A 289 3.89 7.63 -6.41
CA ASP A 289 4.51 6.75 -5.40
C ASP A 289 5.22 5.52 -5.99
N LYS A 290 5.07 5.19 -7.28
CA LYS A 290 5.52 3.93 -7.90
C LYS A 290 5.05 2.69 -7.12
N ALA A 291 3.76 2.62 -6.89
CA ALA A 291 3.13 1.65 -6.01
C ALA A 291 3.48 0.18 -6.34
N HIS A 292 3.45 -0.20 -7.62
CA HIS A 292 3.83 -1.55 -8.07
C HIS A 292 5.27 -1.91 -7.69
N GLU A 293 6.24 -0.97 -7.86
CA GLU A 293 7.64 -1.17 -7.46
C GLU A 293 7.76 -1.34 -5.94
N GLN A 294 7.00 -0.57 -5.14
CA GLN A 294 6.96 -0.74 -3.68
C GLN A 294 6.43 -2.12 -3.28
N GLY A 295 5.37 -2.60 -3.94
CA GLY A 295 4.83 -3.95 -3.72
C GLY A 295 5.85 -5.05 -4.04
N THR A 296 6.50 -4.95 -5.20
CA THR A 296 7.55 -5.88 -5.60
C THR A 296 8.69 -5.95 -4.57
N LYS A 297 9.19 -4.79 -4.12
CA LYS A 297 10.24 -4.73 -3.11
C LYS A 297 9.81 -5.24 -1.73
N ALA A 298 8.58 -4.97 -1.33
CA ALA A 298 8.06 -5.50 -0.07
C ALA A 298 8.00 -7.03 -0.09
N CYS A 299 7.56 -7.62 -1.20
CA CYS A 299 7.54 -9.07 -1.37
C CYS A 299 8.97 -9.65 -1.44
N GLU A 300 9.90 -8.98 -2.11
CA GLU A 300 11.30 -9.38 -2.15
C GLU A 300 11.91 -9.44 -0.73
N LEU A 301 11.72 -8.41 0.08
CA LEU A 301 12.19 -8.38 1.46
C LEU A 301 11.53 -9.46 2.32
N LEU A 302 10.23 -9.69 2.14
CA LEU A 302 9.54 -10.76 2.86
C LEU A 302 10.11 -12.13 2.50
N MET A 303 10.37 -12.42 1.22
CA MET A 303 10.96 -13.68 0.79
C MET A 303 12.38 -13.89 1.34
N ARG A 304 13.19 -12.83 1.46
CA ARG A 304 14.48 -12.89 2.13
C ARG A 304 14.33 -13.32 3.58
N SER A 305 13.39 -12.71 4.31
CA SER A 305 13.13 -13.04 5.71
C SER A 305 12.60 -14.47 5.87
N ILE A 306 11.70 -14.94 5.02
CA ILE A 306 11.21 -16.34 5.00
C ILE A 306 12.36 -17.31 4.77
N ASN A 307 13.36 -16.95 3.97
CA ASN A 307 14.56 -17.78 3.71
C ASN A 307 15.65 -17.64 4.79
N GLY A 308 15.37 -16.98 5.92
CA GLY A 308 16.25 -16.90 7.06
C GLY A 308 17.19 -15.68 7.09
N ASP A 309 16.95 -14.65 6.28
CA ASP A 309 17.65 -13.37 6.42
C ASP A 309 17.02 -12.58 7.58
N GLU A 310 17.75 -12.46 8.69
CA GLU A 310 17.32 -11.77 9.91
C GLU A 310 17.60 -10.26 9.90
N LYS A 311 18.22 -9.75 8.82
CA LYS A 311 18.53 -8.31 8.73
C LYS A 311 17.26 -7.49 8.50
N ILE A 312 17.21 -6.33 9.15
CA ILE A 312 16.16 -5.35 8.98
C ILE A 312 16.59 -4.35 7.90
N TYR A 313 15.77 -4.19 6.89
CA TYR A 313 16.02 -3.30 5.75
C TYR A 313 15.00 -2.16 5.73
N LYS A 314 15.49 -0.99 5.34
CA LYS A 314 14.63 0.15 4.98
C LYS A 314 14.90 0.52 3.54
N GLU A 315 14.02 0.06 2.66
CA GLU A 315 14.07 0.37 1.23
C GLU A 315 13.29 1.65 0.95
N VAL A 316 13.91 2.56 0.19
CA VAL A 316 13.27 3.82 -0.22
C VAL A 316 13.05 3.79 -1.72
N VAL A 317 11.78 3.81 -2.14
CA VAL A 317 11.40 3.92 -3.55
C VAL A 317 11.18 5.39 -3.88
N PRO A 318 11.99 6.00 -4.77
CA PRO A 318 11.87 7.41 -5.10
C PRO A 318 10.54 7.73 -5.79
N MET A 319 9.87 8.77 -5.32
CA MET A 319 8.67 9.32 -5.92
C MET A 319 9.00 10.22 -7.11
N ILE A 320 8.04 10.45 -8.00
CA ILE A 320 8.22 11.28 -9.19
C ILE A 320 7.16 12.37 -9.20
N LEU A 321 7.59 13.64 -9.23
CA LEU A 321 6.71 14.77 -9.50
C LEU A 321 6.44 14.86 -11.01
N LYS A 322 5.17 14.67 -11.40
CA LYS A 322 4.70 14.83 -12.79
C LYS A 322 3.88 16.09 -12.91
N ILE A 323 4.49 17.12 -13.45
CA ILE A 323 3.86 18.44 -13.65
C ILE A 323 2.80 18.36 -14.75
N ARG A 324 1.65 18.98 -14.48
CA ARG A 324 0.49 19.11 -15.38
C ARG A 324 -0.21 20.45 -15.14
N GLU A 325 -1.35 20.62 -15.79
CA GLU A 325 -2.11 21.90 -15.86
C GLU A 325 -2.51 22.49 -14.48
N SER A 326 -2.77 21.64 -13.47
CA SER A 326 -3.35 22.10 -12.19
C SER A 326 -2.40 22.93 -11.33
N SER A 327 -1.12 23.02 -11.68
CA SER A 327 -0.13 23.82 -10.94
C SER A 327 0.65 24.77 -11.83
N GLU A 328 0.44 24.75 -13.15
CA GLU A 328 1.08 25.68 -14.09
C GLU A 328 0.21 26.94 -14.25
N LYS A 329 0.44 27.94 -13.41
CA LYS A 329 -0.17 29.26 -13.60
C LYS A 329 0.46 29.90 -14.84
N GLN A 330 -0.20 29.78 -16.01
CA GLN A 330 0.21 30.54 -17.19
C GLN A 330 0.13 32.03 -16.85
N GLU A 331 1.22 32.77 -17.04
CA GLU A 331 1.13 34.25 -17.08
C GLU A 331 0.12 34.61 -18.15
N LEU A 332 -0.91 35.35 -17.75
CA LEU A 332 -1.80 36.01 -18.70
C LEU A 332 -0.95 37.10 -19.44
N LEU A 333 -0.45 36.69 -20.62
CA LEU A 333 0.14 37.64 -21.58
C LEU A 333 -0.92 38.60 -22.10
#